data_4ee5120ee4b5af1f94cd62b45013c3d3
#
_entry.id   4ee5120ee4b5af1f94cd62b45013c3d3
#
_cell.length_a   1.000
_cell.length_b   1.000
_cell.length_c   1.000
_cell.angle_alpha   90.00
_cell.angle_beta   90.00
_cell.angle_gamma   90.00
#
_symmetry.space_group_name_H-M   'P 1'
#
loop_
_entity.id
_entity.type
_entity.pdbx_description
1 polymer ?
#
loop_
_entity_poly.entity_id
_entity_poly.type
_entity_poly.pdbx_seq_one_letter_code
_entity_poly.pdbx_strand_id
1 'polypeptide(L)'
;MWAVNSGSIYMIGYVPIEAIQQEYRIRVQKMEMAAKDAQRIFMKLKAGEASLPQEVKEKLETAYEKYLSARDWYLTDLSSGFHDPEGFNRTVSVVTWELRKTNAAAQGALKKTPVKQ
;
A
#
# COMPACT_ATOMS: atom_id res chain seq x y z
N MET A 1 16.90 9.07 34.59
CA MET A 1 17.06 8.75 34.01
C MET A 1 16.79 8.41 33.42
N TRP A 2 16.83 8.33 32.92
CA TRP A 2 16.48 7.91 32.18
C TRP A 2 17.03 7.51 31.70
N ALA A 3 17.28 7.19 31.71
CA ALA A 3 17.65 6.84 31.37
C ALA A 3 18.42 6.88 30.93
N VAL A 4 19.00 6.88 30.92
CA VAL A 4 19.57 6.87 30.40
C VAL A 4 20.13 6.10 30.33
N ASN A 5 20.25 5.46 30.01
CA ASN A 5 20.58 4.82 29.64
C ASN A 5 20.80 4.60 28.78
N SER A 6 21.42 4.41 28.60
CA SER A 6 21.62 4.18 27.68
C SER A 6 21.10 4.24 26.77
N GLY A 7 21.29 3.73 26.20
CA GLY A 7 20.58 3.78 25.09
C GLY A 7 19.41 4.38 25.32
N SER A 8 19.07 4.44 26.30
CA SER A 8 17.89 4.95 26.49
C SER A 8 17.94 6.34 26.43
N ILE A 9 18.48 6.89 25.53
CA ILE A 9 18.34 8.20 25.30
C ILE A 9 17.00 8.52 24.93
N TYR A 10 16.07 7.75 25.20
CA TYR A 10 14.75 8.06 24.89
C TYR A 10 14.23 9.05 25.84
N MET A 11 13.61 10.05 25.31
CA MET A 11 12.92 11.02 26.10
C MET A 11 11.47 10.91 25.81
N ILE A 12 10.65 11.40 26.71
CA ILE A 12 9.23 11.42 26.48
C ILE A 12 8.95 12.20 25.23
N GLY A 13 8.23 11.61 24.30
CA GLY A 13 7.90 12.23 23.03
C GLY A 13 8.97 12.14 21.98
N TYR A 14 10.13 11.59 22.31
CA TYR A 14 11.20 11.46 21.33
C TYR A 14 11.16 10.08 20.67
N VAL A 15 11.22 10.07 19.34
CA VAL A 15 11.24 8.81 18.59
C VAL A 15 12.47 8.83 17.71
N PRO A 16 13.34 7.81 17.80
CA PRO A 16 14.53 7.77 16.94
C PRO A 16 14.16 7.70 15.46
N ILE A 17 14.97 8.33 14.65
CA ILE A 17 14.75 8.35 13.20
C ILE A 17 14.64 6.94 12.64
N GLU A 18 15.49 6.04 13.11
CA GLU A 18 15.47 4.64 12.64
C GLU A 18 14.14 3.97 12.93
N ALA A 19 13.56 4.27 14.08
CA ALA A 19 12.26 3.66 14.42
C ALA A 19 11.16 4.18 13.51
N ILE A 20 11.17 5.46 13.20
CA ILE A 20 10.22 6.06 12.28
C ILE A 20 10.35 5.44 10.90
N GLN A 21 11.59 5.33 10.41
CA GLN A 21 11.83 4.77 9.09
C GLN A 21 11.45 3.29 9.02
N GLN A 22 11.69 2.56 10.11
CA GLN A 22 11.31 1.14 10.17
C GLN A 22 9.79 0.99 10.10
N GLU A 23 9.06 1.82 10.82
CA GLU A 23 7.60 1.77 10.80
C GLU A 23 7.08 2.09 9.40
N TYR A 24 7.67 3.07 8.72
CA TYR A 24 7.24 3.41 7.37
C TYR A 24 7.54 2.30 6.39
N ARG A 25 8.67 1.62 6.53
CA ARG A 25 8.96 0.47 5.69
C ARG A 25 7.92 -0.62 5.86
N ILE A 26 7.49 -0.87 7.08
CA ILE A 26 6.47 -1.88 7.35
C ILE A 26 5.14 -1.48 6.70
N ARG A 27 4.75 -0.21 6.81
CA ARG A 27 3.52 0.27 6.20
C ARG A 27 3.59 0.20 4.68
N VAL A 28 4.74 0.54 4.11
CA VAL A 28 4.94 0.44 2.66
C VAL A 28 4.87 -1.01 2.21
N GLN A 29 5.42 -1.94 2.99
CA GLN A 29 5.34 -3.36 2.66
C GLN A 29 3.89 -3.84 2.62
N LYS A 30 3.06 -3.39 3.55
CA LYS A 30 1.63 -3.75 3.53
C LYS A 30 0.94 -3.20 2.30
N MET A 31 1.28 -1.98 1.92
CA MET A 31 0.75 -1.39 0.69
C MET A 31 1.18 -2.19 -0.53
N GLU A 32 2.46 -2.59 -0.59
CA GLU A 32 2.98 -3.39 -1.69
C GLU A 32 2.29 -4.73 -1.80
N MET A 33 1.98 -5.36 -0.67
CA MET A 33 1.26 -6.63 -0.69
C MET A 33 -0.14 -6.46 -1.26
N ALA A 34 -0.83 -5.39 -0.88
CA ALA A 34 -2.16 -5.10 -1.43
C ALA A 34 -2.07 -4.81 -2.94
N ALA A 35 -1.00 -4.12 -3.37
CA ALA A 35 -0.79 -3.84 -4.78
C ALA A 35 -0.54 -5.12 -5.58
N LYS A 36 0.19 -6.07 -5.01
CA LYS A 36 0.42 -7.35 -5.68
C LYS A 36 -0.86 -8.12 -5.90
N ASP A 37 -1.78 -8.05 -4.94
CA ASP A 37 -3.08 -8.69 -5.11
C ASP A 37 -3.85 -8.07 -6.27
N ALA A 38 -3.81 -6.74 -6.38
CA ALA A 38 -4.43 -6.05 -7.52
C ALA A 38 -3.77 -6.47 -8.83
N GLN A 39 -2.44 -6.57 -8.84
CA GLN A 39 -1.71 -6.98 -10.05
C GLN A 39 -2.13 -8.37 -10.52
N ARG A 40 -2.35 -9.29 -9.59
CA ARG A 40 -2.82 -10.63 -9.96
C ARG A 40 -4.18 -10.58 -10.64
N ILE A 41 -5.06 -9.72 -10.15
CA ILE A 41 -6.38 -9.56 -10.78
C ILE A 41 -6.21 -8.98 -12.18
N PHE A 42 -5.42 -7.94 -12.34
CA PHE A 42 -5.17 -7.33 -13.65
C PHE A 42 -4.58 -8.36 -14.64
N MET A 43 -3.69 -9.22 -14.16
CA MET A 43 -3.10 -10.23 -15.01
C MET A 43 -4.15 -11.23 -15.51
N LYS A 44 -5.08 -11.64 -14.65
CA LYS A 44 -6.18 -12.52 -15.07
C LYS A 44 -7.08 -11.86 -16.08
N LEU A 45 -7.37 -10.56 -15.89
CA LEU A 45 -8.21 -9.82 -16.83
C LEU A 45 -7.51 -9.70 -18.18
N LYS A 46 -6.22 -9.37 -18.16
CA LYS A 46 -5.45 -9.19 -19.39
C LYS A 46 -5.31 -10.50 -20.15
N ALA A 47 -5.17 -11.61 -19.44
CA ALA A 47 -5.05 -12.93 -20.06
C ALA A 47 -6.38 -13.48 -20.55
N GLY A 48 -7.49 -12.80 -20.28
CA GLY A 48 -8.80 -13.28 -20.68
C GLY A 48 -9.33 -14.41 -19.82
N GLU A 49 -8.69 -14.65 -18.65
CA GLU A 49 -9.09 -15.74 -17.76
C GLU A 49 -10.26 -15.38 -16.86
N ALA A 50 -10.53 -14.09 -16.73
CA ALA A 50 -11.58 -13.62 -15.85
C ALA A 50 -12.09 -12.27 -16.35
N SER A 51 -13.24 -11.85 -15.84
CA SER A 51 -13.81 -10.56 -16.19
C SER A 51 -14.36 -9.89 -14.93
N LEU A 52 -14.47 -8.57 -15.00
CA LEU A 52 -15.04 -7.75 -13.94
C LEU A 52 -16.04 -6.77 -14.52
N PRO A 53 -17.08 -6.43 -13.76
CA PRO A 53 -17.92 -5.29 -14.15
C PRO A 53 -17.07 -4.03 -14.30
N GLN A 54 -17.39 -3.21 -15.27
CA GLN A 54 -16.60 -2.04 -15.61
C GLN A 54 -16.41 -1.12 -14.41
N GLU A 55 -17.49 -0.90 -13.63
CA GLU A 55 -17.40 -0.04 -12.45
C GLU A 55 -16.40 -0.53 -11.43
N VAL A 56 -16.38 -1.85 -11.17
CA VAL A 56 -15.45 -2.45 -10.23
C VAL A 56 -14.03 -2.34 -10.74
N LYS A 57 -13.85 -2.60 -12.04
CA LYS A 57 -12.54 -2.52 -12.66
C LYS A 57 -11.97 -1.10 -12.57
N GLU A 58 -12.81 -0.10 -12.84
CA GLU A 58 -12.36 1.30 -12.78
C GLU A 58 -11.96 1.71 -11.37
N LYS A 59 -12.70 1.27 -10.37
CA LYS A 59 -12.34 1.58 -8.99
C LYS A 59 -11.01 0.95 -8.60
N LEU A 60 -10.78 -0.28 -9.05
CA LEU A 60 -9.52 -0.95 -8.78
C LEU A 60 -8.37 -0.24 -9.49
N GLU A 61 -8.58 0.18 -10.74
CA GLU A 61 -7.57 0.92 -11.49
C GLU A 61 -7.24 2.23 -10.81
N THR A 62 -8.24 2.95 -10.34
CA THR A 62 -8.03 4.23 -9.65
C THR A 62 -7.22 4.03 -8.37
N ALA A 63 -7.56 3.01 -7.60
CA ALA A 63 -6.82 2.71 -6.38
C ALA A 63 -5.37 2.34 -6.70
N TYR A 64 -5.17 1.61 -7.77
CA TYR A 64 -3.82 1.21 -8.18
C TYR A 64 -2.98 2.41 -8.65
N GLU A 65 -3.60 3.36 -9.34
CA GLU A 65 -2.92 4.59 -9.75
C GLU A 65 -2.46 5.39 -8.53
N LYS A 66 -3.30 5.46 -7.51
CA LYS A 66 -2.91 6.14 -6.27
C LYS A 66 -1.74 5.43 -5.60
N TYR A 67 -1.72 4.10 -5.67
CA TYR A 67 -0.61 3.33 -5.17
C TYR A 67 0.69 3.68 -5.91
N LEU A 68 0.64 3.80 -7.24
CA LEU A 68 1.83 4.14 -7.99
C LEU A 68 2.38 5.50 -7.59
N SER A 69 1.50 6.47 -7.34
CA SER A 69 1.93 7.79 -6.89
C SER A 69 2.56 7.72 -5.49
N ALA A 70 1.97 6.97 -4.58
CA ALA A 70 2.51 6.84 -3.24
C ALA A 70 3.86 6.12 -3.25
N ARG A 71 3.99 5.09 -4.09
CA ARG A 71 5.24 4.36 -4.24
C ARG A 71 6.33 5.27 -4.79
N ASP A 72 5.97 6.08 -5.77
CA ASP A 72 6.94 7.02 -6.35
C ASP A 72 7.43 8.01 -5.29
N TRP A 73 6.52 8.53 -4.48
CA TRP A 73 6.89 9.41 -3.37
C TRP A 73 7.88 8.70 -2.44
N TYR A 74 7.58 7.46 -2.05
CA TYR A 74 8.45 6.71 -1.15
C TYR A 74 9.83 6.51 -1.77
N LEU A 75 9.89 6.15 -3.05
CA LEU A 75 11.16 5.87 -3.71
C LEU A 75 12.00 7.12 -3.93
N THR A 76 11.38 8.28 -4.06
CA THR A 76 12.10 9.52 -4.31
C THR A 76 12.37 10.32 -3.04
N ASP A 77 11.75 9.97 -1.92
CA ASP A 77 11.97 10.66 -0.67
C ASP A 77 13.17 10.06 0.05
N LEU A 78 14.31 10.73 -0.05
CA LEU A 78 15.55 10.26 0.53
C LEU A 78 15.50 10.18 2.05
N SER A 79 14.52 10.85 2.67
CA SER A 79 14.36 10.81 4.13
C SER A 79 13.47 9.65 4.56
N SER A 80 12.91 8.89 3.61
CA SER A 80 11.99 7.77 3.87
C SER A 80 10.81 8.21 4.73
N GLY A 81 10.25 9.36 4.39
CA GLY A 81 9.07 9.88 5.07
C GLY A 81 9.35 10.74 6.28
N PHE A 82 10.61 10.92 6.63
CA PHE A 82 10.96 11.66 7.85
C PHE A 82 10.58 13.15 7.77
N HIS A 83 10.61 13.75 6.58
CA HIS A 83 10.30 15.16 6.40
C HIS A 83 8.83 15.47 6.67
N ASP A 84 7.94 14.56 6.32
CA ASP A 84 6.51 14.76 6.52
C ASP A 84 5.90 13.43 6.97
N PRO A 85 6.18 13.04 8.21
CA PRO A 85 5.73 11.73 8.69
C PRO A 85 4.22 11.56 8.66
N GLU A 86 3.47 12.60 9.06
CA GLU A 86 2.02 12.50 9.11
C GLU A 86 1.42 12.39 7.72
N GLY A 87 1.90 13.21 6.78
CA GLY A 87 1.41 13.18 5.41
C GLY A 87 1.72 11.86 4.73
N PHE A 88 2.95 11.39 4.89
CA PHE A 88 3.36 10.13 4.31
C PHE A 88 2.55 8.98 4.88
N ASN A 89 2.44 8.93 6.20
CA ASN A 89 1.70 7.87 6.89
C ASN A 89 0.24 7.85 6.45
N ARG A 90 -0.39 9.02 6.37
CA ARG A 90 -1.78 9.13 5.95
C ARG A 90 -1.95 8.62 4.53
N THR A 91 -1.07 9.04 3.62
CA THR A 91 -1.15 8.64 2.22
C THR A 91 -1.02 7.13 2.07
N VAL A 92 -0.01 6.54 2.70
CA VAL A 92 0.21 5.10 2.60
C VAL A 92 -0.96 4.32 3.20
N SER A 93 -1.47 4.80 4.34
CA SER A 93 -2.59 4.11 5.00
C SER A 93 -3.87 4.17 4.17
N VAL A 94 -4.17 5.34 3.59
CA VAL A 94 -5.36 5.49 2.76
C VAL A 94 -5.25 4.65 1.50
N VAL A 95 -4.10 4.66 0.85
CA VAL A 95 -3.88 3.87 -0.36
C VAL A 95 -4.01 2.38 -0.07
N THR A 96 -3.40 1.92 1.03
CA THR A 96 -3.49 0.52 1.43
C THR A 96 -4.95 0.11 1.66
N TRP A 97 -5.68 0.95 2.38
CA TRP A 97 -7.09 0.68 2.67
C TRP A 97 -7.93 0.62 1.39
N GLU A 98 -7.72 1.58 0.49
CA GLU A 98 -8.48 1.61 -0.76
C GLU A 98 -8.15 0.39 -1.64
N LEU A 99 -6.88 0.02 -1.71
CA LEU A 99 -6.50 -1.19 -2.45
C LEU A 99 -7.14 -2.43 -1.88
N ARG A 100 -7.13 -2.58 -0.56
CA ARG A 100 -7.75 -3.74 0.07
C ARG A 100 -9.25 -3.78 -0.18
N LYS A 101 -9.89 -2.62 -0.09
CA LYS A 101 -11.32 -2.52 -0.33
C LYS A 101 -11.68 -2.87 -1.77
N THR A 102 -10.95 -2.31 -2.72
CA THR A 102 -11.22 -2.57 -4.14
C THR A 102 -10.82 -3.97 -4.54
N ASN A 103 -9.75 -4.53 -3.94
CA ASN A 103 -9.38 -5.93 -4.17
C ASN A 103 -10.50 -6.87 -3.69
N ALA A 104 -11.05 -6.60 -2.51
CA ALA A 104 -12.12 -7.44 -1.98
C ALA A 104 -13.35 -7.37 -2.85
N ALA A 105 -13.72 -6.18 -3.32
CA ALA A 105 -14.86 -6.02 -4.22
C ALA A 105 -14.61 -6.74 -5.54
N ALA A 106 -13.38 -6.64 -6.05
CA ALA A 106 -13.01 -7.31 -7.30
C ALA A 106 -13.05 -8.82 -7.15
N GLN A 107 -12.51 -9.35 -6.06
CA GLN A 107 -12.53 -10.80 -5.84
C GLN A 107 -13.97 -11.31 -5.74
N GLY A 108 -14.85 -10.55 -5.10
CA GLY A 108 -16.25 -10.94 -4.99
C GLY A 108 -17.00 -10.88 -6.30
N ALA A 109 -16.56 -10.04 -7.22
CA ALA A 109 -17.23 -9.86 -8.52
C ALA A 109 -16.53 -10.58 -9.66
N LEU A 110 -15.37 -11.17 -9.41
CA LEU A 110 -14.57 -11.80 -10.46
C LEU A 110 -15.27 -13.03 -11.00
N LYS A 111 -15.43 -13.07 -12.32
CA LYS A 111 -16.05 -14.20 -12.97
C LYS A 111 -15.04 -14.84 -13.92
N LYS A 112 -14.88 -16.15 -13.77
CA LYS A 112 -13.97 -16.87 -14.65
C LYS A 112 -14.58 -16.93 -16.05
N THR A 113 -13.73 -16.76 -17.03
CA THR A 113 -14.15 -16.91 -18.41
C THR A 113 -14.30 -18.40 -18.70
N PRO A 114 -15.44 -18.82 -19.29
CA PRO A 114 -15.61 -20.24 -19.62
C PRO A 114 -14.51 -20.71 -20.56
N VAL A 115 -14.07 -21.94 -20.33
CA VAL A 115 -13.06 -22.52 -21.16
C VAL A 115 -13.74 -22.96 -22.48
N LYS A 116 -13.18 -22.53 -23.59
CA LYS A 116 -13.72 -22.97 -24.89
C LYS A 116 -13.26 -24.36 -25.18
N GLN A 117 -14.19 -25.16 -25.59
CA GLN A 117 -13.91 -26.54 -25.97
C GLN A 117 -13.44 -26.60 -27.40
#